data_6e1b18a7667932a090b4d4e291d59a6a
#
_entry.id   6e1b18a7667932a090b4d4e291d59a6a
#
_cell.length_a   1.000
_cell.length_b   1.000
_cell.length_c   1.000
_cell.angle_alpha   90.00
_cell.angle_beta   90.00
_cell.angle_gamma   90.00
#
_symmetry.space_group_name_H-M   'P 1'
#
loop_
_entity.id
_entity.type
_entity.pdbx_description
1 polymer ?
#
loop_
_entity_poly.entity_id
_entity_poly.type
_entity_poly.pdbx_seq_one_letter_code
_entity_poly.pdbx_strand_id
1 'polypeptide(L)'
;NIQRYTDFRTYLKFDLETTDQNGAKQLLSQTLNTKSGGETQTPFYIAVLASFAQLYRVNDTSSFGNTVRLTVFDEAFNKMDSDRIIESVRLLRKMGLQAIICTPPDKVSDIMPIADRTLLVSKDKYRMHILPFGKEITP
;
A
#
# COMPACT_ATOMS: atom_id res chain seq x y z
N ASN A 1 -22.26 30.96 -9.71
CA ASN A 1 -22.67 29.59 -10.14
C ASN A 1 -21.66 28.89 -11.08
N ILE A 2 -20.77 29.60 -11.77
CA ILE A 2 -19.78 28.98 -12.65
C ILE A 2 -18.81 28.10 -11.88
N GLN A 3 -18.29 28.52 -10.73
CA GLN A 3 -17.39 27.71 -9.88
C GLN A 3 -17.97 26.34 -9.50
N ARG A 4 -19.28 26.25 -9.31
CA ARG A 4 -19.95 24.99 -8.98
C ARG A 4 -19.90 23.98 -10.12
N TYR A 5 -19.90 24.43 -11.36
CA TYR A 5 -19.85 23.57 -12.56
C TYR A 5 -18.41 23.32 -13.06
N THR A 6 -17.46 24.12 -12.62
CA THR A 6 -16.04 23.93 -12.98
C THR A 6 -15.27 23.08 -11.99
N ASP A 7 -15.77 22.95 -10.76
CA ASP A 7 -15.15 22.08 -9.73
C ASP A 7 -15.79 20.68 -9.76
N PHE A 8 -15.10 19.73 -10.38
CA PHE A 8 -15.55 18.32 -10.50
C PHE A 8 -15.85 17.68 -9.13
N ARG A 9 -15.23 18.11 -8.05
CA ARG A 9 -15.46 17.60 -6.69
C ARG A 9 -16.88 17.84 -6.19
N THR A 10 -17.61 18.77 -6.78
CA THR A 10 -18.97 19.12 -6.37
C THR A 10 -20.06 18.27 -7.03
N TYR A 11 -19.75 17.63 -8.18
CA TYR A 11 -20.75 16.87 -8.96
C TYR A 11 -20.32 15.48 -9.38
N LEU A 12 -19.00 15.16 -9.36
CA LEU A 12 -18.53 13.81 -9.60
C LEU A 12 -18.47 13.03 -8.27
N LYS A 13 -18.98 11.82 -8.30
CA LYS A 13 -18.81 10.84 -7.24
C LYS A 13 -18.00 9.70 -7.81
N PHE A 14 -16.94 9.34 -7.10
CA PHE A 14 -16.10 8.19 -7.43
C PHE A 14 -16.44 7.05 -6.48
N ASP A 15 -16.50 5.85 -7.02
CA ASP A 15 -16.64 4.63 -6.23
C ASP A 15 -15.74 3.55 -6.82
N LEU A 16 -15.41 2.55 -6.02
CA LEU A 16 -14.67 1.37 -6.45
C LEU A 16 -15.61 0.19 -6.54
N GLU A 17 -15.73 -0.39 -7.74
CA GLU A 17 -16.42 -1.66 -7.94
C GLU A 17 -15.42 -2.81 -7.79
N THR A 18 -15.70 -3.72 -6.90
CA THR A 18 -14.96 -4.98 -6.74
C THR A 18 -15.77 -6.12 -7.32
N THR A 19 -15.11 -7.01 -8.06
CA THR A 19 -15.71 -8.23 -8.60
C THR A 19 -15.03 -9.42 -7.95
N ASP A 20 -15.79 -10.31 -7.32
CA ASP A 20 -15.25 -11.52 -6.72
C ASP A 20 -14.99 -12.63 -7.77
N GLN A 21 -14.45 -13.77 -7.32
CA GLN A 21 -14.16 -14.92 -8.19
C GLN A 21 -15.40 -15.52 -8.86
N ASN A 22 -16.59 -15.29 -8.29
CA ASN A 22 -17.87 -15.78 -8.80
C ASN A 22 -18.54 -14.75 -9.72
N GLY A 23 -17.91 -13.59 -9.95
CA GLY A 23 -18.44 -12.51 -10.77
C GLY A 23 -19.42 -11.60 -10.04
N ALA A 24 -19.61 -11.74 -8.72
CA ALA A 24 -20.46 -10.86 -7.95
C ALA A 24 -19.79 -9.49 -7.79
N LYS A 25 -20.54 -8.44 -8.12
CA LYS A 25 -20.08 -7.05 -8.09
C LYS A 25 -20.55 -6.33 -6.83
N GLN A 26 -19.66 -5.59 -6.21
CA GLN A 26 -19.95 -4.79 -5.01
C GLN A 26 -19.30 -3.42 -5.12
N LEU A 27 -20.03 -2.39 -4.74
CA LEU A 27 -19.49 -1.04 -4.62
C LEU A 27 -18.89 -0.86 -3.22
N LEU A 28 -17.68 -0.30 -3.16
CA LEU A 28 -16.97 -0.09 -1.90
C LEU A 28 -17.78 0.79 -0.95
N SER A 29 -18.42 1.85 -1.45
CA SER A 29 -19.26 2.74 -0.66
C SER A 29 -20.39 2.03 0.07
N GLN A 30 -20.95 0.97 -0.52
CA GLN A 30 -22.04 0.18 0.08
C GLN A 30 -21.52 -0.78 1.15
N THR A 31 -20.28 -1.19 1.06
CA THR A 31 -19.67 -2.19 1.96
C THR A 31 -18.89 -1.58 3.13
N LEU A 32 -18.59 -0.28 3.07
CA LEU A 32 -17.81 0.42 4.10
C LEU A 32 -18.36 0.27 5.52
N ASN A 33 -19.68 0.19 5.67
CA ASN A 33 -20.35 0.10 6.97
C ASN A 33 -20.64 -1.34 7.42
N THR A 34 -20.44 -2.33 6.56
CA THR A 34 -20.82 -3.73 6.82
C THR A 34 -19.64 -4.68 6.93
N LYS A 35 -18.48 -4.28 6.41
CA LYS A 35 -17.27 -5.11 6.40
C LYS A 35 -16.25 -4.66 7.44
N SER A 36 -15.36 -5.57 7.81
CA SER A 36 -14.23 -5.26 8.70
C SER A 36 -13.29 -4.20 8.08
N GLY A 37 -12.57 -3.47 8.92
CA GLY A 37 -11.65 -2.43 8.45
C GLY A 37 -10.62 -2.93 7.43
N GLY A 38 -10.14 -4.17 7.57
CA GLY A 38 -9.21 -4.78 6.61
C GLY A 38 -9.84 -5.08 5.25
N GLU A 39 -11.10 -5.54 5.23
CA GLU A 39 -11.81 -5.83 3.98
C GLU A 39 -12.12 -4.59 3.15
N THR A 40 -12.35 -3.46 3.80
CA THR A 40 -12.60 -2.17 3.12
C THR A 40 -11.31 -1.51 2.64
N GLN A 41 -10.19 -1.73 3.33
CA GLN A 41 -8.91 -1.15 2.96
C GLN A 41 -8.25 -1.83 1.77
N THR A 42 -8.44 -3.16 1.60
CA THR A 42 -7.79 -3.91 0.52
C THR A 42 -8.08 -3.36 -0.88
N PRO A 43 -9.34 -3.09 -1.29
CA PRO A 43 -9.61 -2.50 -2.61
C PRO A 43 -8.98 -1.12 -2.81
N PHE A 44 -8.99 -0.30 -1.78
CA PHE A 44 -8.34 1.01 -1.81
C PHE A 44 -6.83 0.87 -2.01
N TYR A 45 -6.21 -0.09 -1.32
CA TYR A 45 -4.79 -0.39 -1.47
C TYR A 45 -4.43 -0.82 -2.89
N ILE A 46 -5.22 -1.73 -3.48
CA ILE A 46 -5.02 -2.19 -4.85
C ILE A 46 -5.11 -1.01 -5.82
N ALA A 47 -6.07 -0.10 -5.64
CA ALA A 47 -6.21 1.09 -6.47
C ALA A 47 -4.99 2.02 -6.36
N VAL A 48 -4.47 2.23 -5.15
CA VAL A 48 -3.26 3.04 -4.90
C VAL A 48 -2.04 2.39 -5.55
N LEU A 49 -1.84 1.08 -5.38
CA LEU A 49 -0.74 0.36 -6.01
C LEU A 49 -0.83 0.37 -7.55
N ALA A 50 -2.03 0.23 -8.10
CA ALA A 50 -2.25 0.34 -9.54
C ALA A 50 -1.91 1.75 -10.06
N SER A 51 -2.22 2.79 -9.29
CA SER A 51 -1.85 4.17 -9.61
C SER A 51 -0.34 4.38 -9.63
N PHE A 52 0.40 3.81 -8.68
CA PHE A 52 1.86 3.82 -8.69
C PHE A 52 2.43 3.04 -9.87
N ALA A 53 1.87 1.87 -10.17
CA ALA A 53 2.30 1.08 -11.33
C ALA A 53 2.14 1.87 -12.64
N GLN A 54 1.06 2.62 -12.78
CA GLN A 54 0.82 3.50 -13.92
C GLN A 54 1.78 4.69 -13.93
N LEU A 55 1.95 5.36 -12.80
CA LEU A 55 2.86 6.51 -12.65
C LEU A 55 4.30 6.13 -13.01
N TYR A 56 4.76 4.99 -12.54
CA TYR A 56 6.11 4.47 -12.80
C TYR A 56 6.22 3.71 -14.13
N ARG A 57 5.16 3.64 -14.92
CA ARG A 57 5.13 2.94 -16.22
C ARG A 57 5.69 1.52 -16.12
N VAL A 58 5.22 0.76 -15.14
CA VAL A 58 5.75 -0.57 -14.83
C VAL A 58 5.66 -1.51 -16.04
N ASN A 59 4.67 -1.34 -16.90
CA ASN A 59 4.46 -2.13 -18.11
C ASN A 59 5.32 -1.68 -19.30
N ASP A 60 6.05 -0.58 -19.19
CA ASP A 60 6.91 -0.09 -20.25
C ASP A 60 8.30 -0.74 -20.12
N THR A 61 8.55 -1.76 -20.93
CA THR A 61 9.81 -2.51 -20.92
C THR A 61 11.02 -1.67 -21.36
N SER A 62 10.81 -0.56 -22.06
CA SER A 62 11.88 0.36 -22.48
C SER A 62 12.48 1.15 -21.30
N SER A 63 11.73 1.27 -20.20
CA SER A 63 12.12 2.00 -18.98
C SER A 63 12.72 1.08 -17.90
N PHE A 64 12.76 -0.22 -18.12
CA PHE A 64 13.27 -1.19 -17.16
C PHE A 64 14.78 -0.98 -16.94
N GLY A 65 15.16 -0.43 -15.82
CA GLY A 65 16.56 -0.27 -15.42
C GLY A 65 16.97 1.16 -15.03
N ASN A 66 16.24 2.18 -15.47
CA ASN A 66 16.65 3.58 -15.27
C ASN A 66 15.73 4.38 -14.35
N THR A 67 14.75 3.76 -13.70
CA THR A 67 13.78 4.46 -12.84
C THR A 67 13.83 3.95 -11.41
N VAL A 68 13.91 4.87 -10.46
CA VAL A 68 13.68 4.59 -9.04
C VAL A 68 12.18 4.47 -8.83
N ARG A 69 11.69 3.25 -8.56
CA ARG A 69 10.27 2.95 -8.34
C ARG A 69 9.96 2.84 -6.86
N LEU A 70 10.29 3.90 -6.11
CA LEU A 70 10.17 3.93 -4.66
C LEU A 70 8.81 4.47 -4.21
N THR A 71 8.16 3.74 -3.35
CA THR A 71 6.96 4.15 -2.64
C THR A 71 7.22 4.16 -1.13
N VAL A 72 6.64 5.11 -0.42
CA VAL A 72 6.75 5.21 1.04
C VAL A 72 5.35 5.10 1.63
N PHE A 73 5.19 4.17 2.55
CA PHE A 73 3.94 3.93 3.25
C PHE A 73 4.10 4.20 4.73
N ASP A 74 3.25 5.06 5.25
CA ASP A 74 3.16 5.32 6.68
C ASP A 74 1.86 4.69 7.22
N GLU A 75 1.99 3.79 8.21
CA GLU A 75 0.90 3.06 8.86
C GLU A 75 -0.07 2.31 7.91
N ALA A 76 0.39 1.99 6.73
CA ALA A 76 -0.45 1.54 5.64
C ALA A 76 -1.19 0.22 5.89
N PHE A 77 -0.63 -0.66 6.72
CA PHE A 77 -1.15 -2.02 6.94
C PHE A 77 -1.81 -2.21 8.31
N ASN A 78 -2.03 -1.13 9.07
CA ASN A 78 -2.50 -1.20 10.45
C ASN A 78 -3.81 -1.96 10.66
N LYS A 79 -4.73 -1.88 9.70
CA LYS A 79 -6.05 -2.52 9.79
C LYS A 79 -6.17 -3.80 8.95
N MET A 80 -5.06 -4.28 8.39
CA MET A 80 -5.03 -5.50 7.62
C MET A 80 -4.64 -6.69 8.48
N ASP A 81 -5.17 -7.85 8.15
CA ASP A 81 -4.70 -9.13 8.65
C ASP A 81 -3.37 -9.55 7.98
N SER A 82 -2.67 -10.51 8.58
CA SER A 82 -1.35 -10.95 8.12
C SER A 82 -1.36 -11.46 6.69
N ASP A 83 -2.39 -12.20 6.27
CA ASP A 83 -2.48 -12.76 4.92
C ASP A 83 -2.57 -11.64 3.87
N ARG A 84 -3.39 -10.62 4.13
CA ARG A 84 -3.53 -9.47 3.25
C ARG A 84 -2.27 -8.61 3.18
N ILE A 85 -1.54 -8.48 4.28
CA ILE A 85 -0.24 -7.82 4.31
C ILE A 85 0.74 -8.56 3.39
N ILE A 86 0.83 -9.88 3.53
CA ILE A 86 1.71 -10.72 2.71
C ILE A 86 1.38 -10.58 1.23
N GLU A 87 0.11 -10.67 0.86
CA GLU A 87 -0.33 -10.53 -0.53
C GLU A 87 -0.07 -9.12 -1.09
N SER A 88 -0.24 -8.09 -0.27
CA SER A 88 0.06 -6.70 -0.67
C SER A 88 1.54 -6.50 -0.97
N VAL A 89 2.43 -7.04 -0.13
CA VAL A 89 3.88 -6.98 -0.36
C VAL A 89 4.29 -7.81 -1.58
N ARG A 90 3.68 -8.98 -1.79
CA ARG A 90 3.89 -9.77 -3.01
C ARG A 90 3.48 -9.00 -4.28
N LEU A 91 2.36 -8.30 -4.22
CA LEU A 91 1.89 -7.47 -5.33
C LEU A 91 2.87 -6.33 -5.63
N LEU A 92 3.38 -5.63 -4.61
CA LEU A 92 4.44 -4.62 -4.77
C LEU A 92 5.65 -5.18 -5.52
N ARG A 93 6.14 -6.35 -5.10
CA ARG A 93 7.28 -7.02 -5.76
C ARG A 93 6.97 -7.41 -7.20
N LYS A 94 5.78 -7.98 -7.44
CA LYS A 94 5.34 -8.35 -8.80
C LYS A 94 5.28 -7.16 -9.73
N MET A 95 4.95 -5.98 -9.20
CA MET A 95 4.96 -4.72 -9.95
C MET A 95 6.36 -4.11 -10.09
N GLY A 96 7.40 -4.71 -9.51
CA GLY A 96 8.75 -4.17 -9.53
C GLY A 96 8.89 -2.86 -8.77
N LEU A 97 8.03 -2.62 -7.76
CA LEU A 97 8.07 -1.44 -6.91
C LEU A 97 8.97 -1.70 -5.70
N GLN A 98 9.75 -0.70 -5.33
CA GLN A 98 10.46 -0.65 -4.06
C GLN A 98 9.58 0.05 -3.02
N ALA A 99 9.58 -0.43 -1.79
CA ALA A 99 8.76 0.14 -0.74
C ALA A 99 9.54 0.37 0.56
N ILE A 100 9.32 1.53 1.16
CA ILE A 100 9.64 1.78 2.57
C ILE A 100 8.31 1.74 3.32
N ILE A 101 8.20 0.84 4.29
CA ILE A 101 6.98 0.63 5.05
C ILE A 101 7.26 0.98 6.51
N CYS A 102 6.65 2.06 6.98
CA CYS A 102 6.64 2.40 8.40
C CYS A 102 5.50 1.62 9.06
N THR A 103 5.84 0.84 10.09
CA THR A 103 4.86 -0.02 10.77
C THR A 103 4.99 0.11 12.28
N PRO A 104 3.87 0.09 13.01
CA PRO A 104 3.91 0.05 14.46
C PRO A 104 4.40 -1.32 14.98
N PRO A 105 4.85 -1.39 16.25
CA PRO A 105 5.46 -2.60 16.82
C PRO A 105 4.59 -3.87 16.76
N ASP A 106 3.28 -3.72 16.84
CA ASP A 106 2.32 -4.85 16.83
C ASP A 106 2.22 -5.55 15.46
N LYS A 107 2.66 -4.89 14.37
CA LYS A 107 2.68 -5.44 13.01
C LYS A 107 4.05 -5.91 12.53
N VAL A 108 5.07 -5.74 13.35
CA VAL A 108 6.45 -6.14 12.98
C VAL A 108 6.54 -7.64 12.70
N SER A 109 5.86 -8.49 13.49
CA SER A 109 5.85 -9.94 13.30
C SER A 109 5.30 -10.38 11.93
N ASP A 110 4.38 -9.61 11.36
CA ASP A 110 3.75 -9.93 10.09
C ASP A 110 4.62 -9.49 8.90
N ILE A 111 5.29 -8.35 9.03
CA ILE A 111 6.03 -7.70 7.95
C ILE A 111 7.51 -8.14 7.90
N MET A 112 8.15 -8.30 9.05
CA MET A 112 9.57 -8.63 9.12
C MET A 112 9.98 -9.90 8.35
N PRO A 113 9.19 -11.01 8.35
CA PRO A 113 9.56 -12.22 7.63
C PRO A 113 9.58 -12.05 6.10
N ILE A 114 8.84 -11.07 5.59
CA ILE A 114 8.69 -10.79 4.16
C ILE A 114 9.43 -9.53 3.71
N ALA A 115 10.01 -8.77 4.63
CA ALA A 115 10.83 -7.60 4.33
C ALA A 115 12.27 -8.03 3.95
N ASP A 116 12.85 -7.34 2.96
CA ASP A 116 14.25 -7.56 2.59
C ASP A 116 15.19 -6.97 3.64
N ARG A 117 14.77 -5.89 4.29
CA ARG A 117 15.52 -5.24 5.36
C ARG A 117 14.59 -4.59 6.37
N THR A 118 14.90 -4.75 7.64
CA THR A 118 14.18 -4.12 8.74
C THR A 118 15.09 -3.16 9.48
N LEU A 119 14.59 -1.97 9.77
CA LEU A 119 15.27 -0.96 10.55
C LEU A 119 14.44 -0.63 11.79
N LEU A 120 15.06 -0.71 12.96
CA LEU A 120 14.47 -0.29 14.21
C LEU A 120 14.79 1.19 14.43
N VAL A 121 13.76 2.00 14.61
CA VAL A 121 13.88 3.41 14.97
C VAL A 121 13.58 3.56 16.45
N SER A 122 14.54 4.04 17.21
CA SER A 122 14.38 4.32 18.64
C SER A 122 14.72 5.78 18.94
N LYS A 123 14.03 6.35 19.91
CA LYS A 123 14.24 7.75 20.36
C LYS A 123 14.68 7.74 21.83
N ASP A 124 15.80 8.36 22.09
CA ASP A 124 16.25 8.72 23.42
C ASP A 124 16.24 10.23 23.58
N LYS A 125 15.42 10.76 24.48
CA LYS A 125 15.16 12.20 24.76
C LYS A 125 15.29 13.16 23.56
N TYR A 126 16.52 13.35 23.05
CA TYR A 126 16.85 14.31 21.99
C TYR A 126 17.54 13.67 20.78
N ARG A 127 17.78 12.36 20.80
CA ARG A 127 18.48 11.66 19.71
C ARG A 127 17.62 10.56 19.15
N MET A 128 17.72 10.39 17.86
CA MET A 128 17.08 9.29 17.15
C MET A 128 18.17 8.30 16.70
N HIS A 129 17.94 7.02 16.93
CA HIS A 129 18.83 5.96 16.53
C HIS A 129 18.12 5.07 15.52
N ILE A 130 18.81 4.71 14.46
CA ILE A 130 18.32 3.77 13.43
C ILE A 130 19.30 2.60 13.45
N LEU A 131 18.79 1.42 13.78
CA LEU A 131 19.58 0.21 13.91
C LEU A 131 19.01 -0.86 12.95
N PRO A 132 19.88 -1.62 12.26
CA PRO A 132 19.43 -2.80 11.53
C PRO A 132 18.85 -3.80 12.52
N PHE A 133 17.73 -4.44 12.15
CA PHE A 133 17.03 -5.41 12.98
C PHE A 133 16.71 -6.64 12.14
N GLY A 134 16.99 -7.84 12.70
CA GLY A 134 16.76 -9.11 12.02
C GLY A 134 17.96 -9.62 11.23
N LYS A 135 17.72 -10.55 10.29
CA LYS A 135 18.79 -11.16 9.49
C LYS A 135 19.44 -10.12 8.59
N GLU A 136 20.75 -9.99 8.67
CA GLU A 136 21.53 -9.36 7.58
C GLU A 136 21.41 -10.26 6.35
N ILE A 137 20.81 -9.75 5.30
CA ILE A 137 20.95 -10.37 3.98
C ILE A 137 22.34 -9.98 3.52
N THR A 138 23.29 -10.89 3.68
CA THR A 138 24.59 -10.78 3.00
C THR A 138 24.35 -10.77 1.49
N PRO A 139 24.96 -9.83 0.75
CA PRO A 139 24.79 -9.68 -0.69
C PRO A 139 25.24 -10.91 -1.46
#